data_8bb5ce3a3e88d8117f17c81ec87358d5
#
_entry.id   8bb5ce3a3e88d8117f17c81ec87358d5
#
_cell.length_a   1.000
_cell.length_b   1.000
_cell.length_c   1.000
_cell.angle_alpha   90.00
_cell.angle_beta   90.00
_cell.angle_gamma   90.00
#
_symmetry.space_group_name_H-M   'P 1'
#
loop_
_entity.id
_entity.type
_entity.pdbx_description
1 polymer ?
#
loop_
_entity_poly.entity_id
_entity_poly.type
_entity_poly.pdbx_seq_one_letter_code
_entity_poly.pdbx_strand_id
1 'polypeptide(L)'
;MELQKSPHAPGVRPVKIHCRDVGSGLPVVFLHGGWGYRVYPINRQVKAFGDRVHFLIPDRSGYGRSEKLSGQMPADFHQRAAEETLLLLNAMGIERAIFWGHSDGAVIAAMIGLSAPQRCARLILEAFHFSPRKPNSRSFFKQFAVHPDELKEKTQRLLAADHGEKQWRKVVQRNCRVWLKLGAESTRSSDDLYKGRLSKLKVPVTFIHGRGDPRTEPGEIERARKAMAGADMRFIECGRHSPHSEKACWRECNEILGEFFVGK
;
A
#
# COMPACT_ATOMS: atom_id res chain seq x y z
N MET A 1 -2.32 -13.23 14.34
CA MET A 1 -2.68 -14.46 13.61
C MET A 1 -1.40 -15.14 13.15
N GLU A 2 -1.40 -16.45 13.05
CA GLU A 2 -0.26 -17.25 12.60
C GLU A 2 -0.59 -17.89 11.26
N LEU A 3 0.22 -17.58 10.23
CA LEU A 3 0.11 -18.19 8.92
C LEU A 3 1.05 -19.39 8.84
N GLN A 4 0.57 -20.53 8.38
CA GLN A 4 1.37 -21.78 8.27
C GLN A 4 2.52 -21.66 7.26
N LYS A 5 2.44 -20.69 6.34
CA LYS A 5 3.48 -20.33 5.38
C LYS A 5 3.37 -18.86 4.99
N SER A 6 4.48 -18.25 4.59
CA SER A 6 4.49 -16.92 3.99
C SER A 6 5.46 -16.87 2.81
N PRO A 7 5.14 -16.17 1.72
CA PRO A 7 6.03 -15.95 0.60
C PRO A 7 7.32 -15.20 0.98
N HIS A 8 7.30 -14.48 2.11
CA HIS A 8 8.46 -13.74 2.63
C HIS A 8 9.43 -14.60 3.45
N ALA A 9 8.98 -15.76 3.92
CA ALA A 9 9.81 -16.69 4.69
C ALA A 9 9.95 -18.00 3.90
N PRO A 10 11.04 -18.19 3.13
CA PRO A 10 11.30 -19.45 2.45
C PRO A 10 11.54 -20.55 3.50
N GLY A 11 10.79 -21.63 3.36
CA GLY A 11 10.74 -22.73 4.31
C GLY A 11 9.36 -22.85 4.97
N VAL A 12 8.98 -24.06 5.34
CA VAL A 12 7.68 -24.35 5.96
C VAL A 12 7.79 -24.07 7.45
N ARG A 13 7.66 -22.81 7.84
CA ARG A 13 7.49 -22.43 9.24
C ARG A 13 6.34 -21.44 9.39
N PRO A 14 5.62 -21.48 10.50
CA PRO A 14 4.60 -20.47 10.80
C PRO A 14 5.18 -19.07 10.86
N VAL A 15 4.42 -18.09 10.34
CA VAL A 15 4.79 -16.67 10.34
C VAL A 15 3.70 -15.88 11.06
N LYS A 16 4.10 -15.08 12.04
CA LYS A 16 3.19 -14.25 12.80
C LYS A 16 2.84 -12.97 12.03
N ILE A 17 1.57 -12.81 11.68
CA ILE A 17 1.02 -11.58 11.12
C ILE A 17 0.11 -10.89 12.14
N HIS A 18 0.43 -9.65 12.46
CA HIS A 18 -0.43 -8.79 13.23
C HIS A 18 -1.42 -8.10 12.28
N CYS A 19 -2.71 -8.23 12.56
CA CYS A 19 -3.76 -7.53 11.85
C CYS A 19 -4.61 -6.77 12.87
N ARG A 20 -4.82 -5.47 12.63
CA ARG A 20 -5.85 -4.72 13.35
C ARG A 20 -7.18 -5.06 12.71
N ASP A 21 -8.09 -5.54 13.51
CA ASP A 21 -9.41 -6.01 13.14
C ASP A 21 -10.41 -5.10 13.87
N VAL A 22 -11.07 -4.20 13.15
CA VAL A 22 -11.86 -3.12 13.76
C VAL A 22 -13.12 -2.85 12.97
N GLY A 23 -14.24 -2.68 13.69
CA GLY A 23 -15.54 -2.39 13.09
C GLY A 23 -16.30 -3.63 12.66
N SER A 24 -17.40 -3.44 11.93
CA SER A 24 -18.28 -4.53 11.47
C SER A 24 -18.92 -4.18 10.14
N GLY A 25 -19.38 -5.18 9.40
CA GLY A 25 -20.08 -5.00 8.11
C GLY A 25 -19.20 -5.32 6.91
N LEU A 26 -19.13 -4.43 5.92
CA LEU A 26 -18.41 -4.65 4.67
C LEU A 26 -16.91 -4.83 4.90
N PRO A 27 -16.30 -5.96 4.50
CA PRO A 27 -14.86 -6.15 4.66
C PRO A 27 -14.05 -5.19 3.79
N VAL A 28 -13.17 -4.41 4.41
CA VAL A 28 -12.20 -3.52 3.75
C VAL A 28 -10.79 -3.84 4.25
N VAL A 29 -9.93 -4.28 3.38
CA VAL A 29 -8.51 -4.52 3.68
C VAL A 29 -7.73 -3.26 3.35
N PHE A 30 -7.18 -2.59 4.37
CA PHE A 30 -6.30 -1.45 4.18
C PHE A 30 -4.84 -1.90 4.13
N LEU A 31 -4.19 -1.68 3.00
CA LEU A 31 -2.79 -2.01 2.75
C LEU A 31 -1.94 -0.74 2.85
N HIS A 32 -1.13 -0.66 3.88
CA HIS A 32 -0.28 0.51 4.16
C HIS A 32 0.87 0.68 3.16
N GLY A 33 1.41 1.89 3.08
CA GLY A 33 2.57 2.23 2.25
C GLY A 33 3.90 1.66 2.76
N GLY A 34 5.01 2.07 2.13
CA GLY A 34 6.35 1.53 2.37
C GLY A 34 6.95 1.81 3.75
N TRP A 35 6.37 2.71 4.53
CA TRP A 35 6.85 3.08 5.86
C TRP A 35 5.96 2.60 7.01
N GLY A 36 4.98 1.72 6.73
CA GLY A 36 4.09 1.16 7.72
C GLY A 36 2.82 1.97 7.95
N TYR A 37 2.05 1.56 8.95
CA TYR A 37 0.71 2.08 9.21
C TYR A 37 0.71 3.46 9.88
N ARG A 38 1.53 3.66 10.92
CA ARG A 38 1.41 4.84 11.79
C ARG A 38 1.81 6.16 11.13
N VAL A 39 2.60 6.12 10.06
CA VAL A 39 2.97 7.33 9.32
C VAL A 39 1.77 7.91 8.57
N TYR A 40 0.90 7.04 8.05
CA TYR A 40 -0.30 7.39 7.29
C TYR A 40 -1.51 6.57 7.77
N PRO A 41 -2.02 6.80 9.00
CA PRO A 41 -3.05 5.98 9.61
C PRO A 41 -4.44 6.33 9.09
N ILE A 42 -5.33 5.34 9.02
CA ILE A 42 -6.74 5.52 8.66
C ILE A 42 -7.67 5.67 9.88
N ASN A 43 -7.18 6.18 10.99
CA ASN A 43 -7.97 6.31 12.22
C ASN A 43 -9.25 7.17 12.04
N ARG A 44 -9.19 8.17 11.15
CA ARG A 44 -10.35 9.03 10.84
C ARG A 44 -11.42 8.25 10.07
N GLN A 45 -11.01 7.38 9.17
CA GLN A 45 -11.88 6.51 8.39
C GLN A 45 -12.51 5.43 9.27
N VAL A 46 -11.71 4.81 10.15
CA VAL A 46 -12.22 3.88 11.15
C VAL A 46 -13.27 4.54 12.03
N LYS A 47 -13.02 5.79 12.48
CA LYS A 47 -14.01 6.56 13.28
C LYS A 47 -15.28 6.90 12.49
N ALA A 48 -15.14 7.18 11.18
CA ALA A 48 -16.26 7.62 10.34
C ALA A 48 -17.13 6.45 9.84
N PHE A 49 -16.54 5.28 9.65
CA PHE A 49 -17.22 4.17 8.95
C PHE A 49 -17.20 2.84 9.71
N GLY A 50 -16.58 2.75 10.88
CA GLY A 50 -16.40 1.48 11.61
C GLY A 50 -17.68 0.82 12.11
N ASP A 51 -18.82 1.50 12.06
CA ASP A 51 -20.15 0.95 12.32
C ASP A 51 -20.72 0.17 11.11
N ARG A 52 -20.16 0.35 9.92
CA ARG A 52 -20.62 -0.23 8.63
C ARG A 52 -19.53 -0.95 7.86
N VAL A 53 -18.29 -0.71 8.25
CA VAL A 53 -17.10 -1.26 7.60
C VAL A 53 -16.28 -2.07 8.59
N HIS A 54 -16.00 -3.31 8.23
CA HIS A 54 -15.06 -4.17 8.91
C HIS A 54 -13.65 -3.93 8.34
N PHE A 55 -12.85 -3.11 9.01
CA PHE A 55 -11.49 -2.80 8.60
C PHE A 55 -10.51 -3.88 9.05
N LEU A 56 -9.83 -4.47 8.08
CA LEU A 56 -8.72 -5.40 8.25
C LEU A 56 -7.44 -4.68 7.85
N ILE A 57 -6.56 -4.41 8.82
CA ILE A 57 -5.35 -3.60 8.61
C ILE A 57 -4.12 -4.43 9.00
N PRO A 58 -3.59 -5.26 8.08
CA PRO A 58 -2.42 -6.06 8.36
C PRO A 58 -1.15 -5.21 8.41
N ASP A 59 -0.32 -5.47 9.42
CA ASP A 59 1.09 -5.13 9.34
C ASP A 59 1.75 -6.22 8.44
N ARG A 60 2.21 -5.88 7.25
CA ARG A 60 2.88 -6.84 6.37
C ARG A 60 4.12 -7.42 7.03
N SER A 61 4.57 -8.61 6.62
CA SER A 61 5.86 -9.16 7.07
C SER A 61 6.99 -8.13 6.93
N GLY A 62 7.75 -7.97 7.99
CA GLY A 62 8.81 -6.94 8.11
C GLY A 62 8.36 -5.60 8.69
N TYR A 63 7.06 -5.38 8.88
CA TYR A 63 6.48 -4.13 9.39
C TYR A 63 5.79 -4.31 10.75
N GLY A 64 5.63 -3.22 11.47
CA GLY A 64 4.82 -3.12 12.67
C GLY A 64 5.13 -4.23 13.70
N ARG A 65 4.08 -4.94 14.11
CA ARG A 65 4.14 -6.04 15.07
C ARG A 65 4.20 -7.43 14.42
N SER A 66 4.21 -7.50 13.10
CA SER A 66 4.38 -8.75 12.36
C SER A 66 5.81 -9.27 12.41
N GLU A 67 6.01 -10.50 11.94
CA GLU A 67 7.31 -11.16 11.81
C GLU A 67 8.34 -10.22 11.19
N LYS A 68 9.52 -10.14 11.80
CA LYS A 68 10.61 -9.32 11.27
C LYS A 68 11.34 -10.07 10.15
N LEU A 69 11.53 -9.41 9.03
CA LEU A 69 12.30 -9.96 7.93
C LEU A 69 13.79 -9.70 8.14
N SER A 70 14.61 -10.69 7.83
CA SER A 70 16.07 -10.57 7.73
C SER A 70 16.48 -10.17 6.31
N GLY A 71 17.66 -9.55 6.18
CA GLY A 71 18.23 -9.24 4.87
C GLY A 71 17.54 -8.10 4.09
N GLN A 72 17.79 -8.08 2.79
CA GLN A 72 17.24 -7.10 1.85
C GLN A 72 15.83 -7.48 1.42
N MET A 73 15.02 -6.47 1.09
CA MET A 73 13.71 -6.69 0.50
C MET A 73 13.87 -7.15 -0.96
N PRO A 74 13.25 -8.25 -1.38
CA PRO A 74 13.35 -8.74 -2.75
C PRO A 74 12.60 -7.81 -3.72
N ALA A 75 12.99 -7.81 -5.00
CA ALA A 75 12.35 -6.95 -6.01
C ALA A 75 10.86 -7.33 -6.25
N ASP A 76 10.48 -8.56 -6.00
CA ASP A 76 9.10 -9.07 -6.10
C ASP A 76 8.29 -8.88 -4.79
N PHE A 77 8.72 -8.00 -3.89
CA PHE A 77 8.10 -7.83 -2.56
C PHE A 77 6.63 -7.44 -2.60
N HIS A 78 6.20 -6.68 -3.61
CA HIS A 78 4.79 -6.35 -3.78
C HIS A 78 3.96 -7.61 -4.11
N GLN A 79 4.49 -8.48 -4.98
CA GLN A 79 3.84 -9.75 -5.33
C GLN A 79 3.73 -10.66 -4.10
N ARG A 80 4.83 -10.79 -3.35
CA ARG A 80 4.83 -11.58 -2.09
C ARG A 80 3.85 -11.04 -1.07
N ALA A 81 3.77 -9.72 -0.92
CA ALA A 81 2.80 -9.09 0.00
C ALA A 81 1.35 -9.31 -0.45
N ALA A 82 1.09 -9.34 -1.76
CA ALA A 82 -0.22 -9.69 -2.29
C ALA A 82 -0.62 -11.13 -1.95
N GLU A 83 0.28 -12.07 -2.15
CA GLU A 83 0.09 -13.48 -1.80
C GLU A 83 -0.10 -13.68 -0.29
N GLU A 84 0.73 -13.03 0.55
CA GLU A 84 0.61 -13.07 2.01
C GLU A 84 -0.75 -12.51 2.48
N THR A 85 -1.21 -11.42 1.87
CA THR A 85 -2.53 -10.85 2.18
C THR A 85 -3.65 -11.83 1.87
N LEU A 86 -3.61 -12.53 0.74
CA LEU A 86 -4.60 -13.54 0.38
C LEU A 86 -4.57 -14.74 1.35
N LEU A 87 -3.39 -15.18 1.78
CA LEU A 87 -3.26 -16.23 2.81
C LEU A 87 -3.85 -15.80 4.15
N LEU A 88 -3.63 -14.52 4.55
CA LEU A 88 -4.21 -13.97 5.76
C LEU A 88 -5.75 -13.98 5.68
N LEU A 89 -6.34 -13.52 4.57
CA LEU A 89 -7.79 -13.52 4.40
C LEU A 89 -8.38 -14.93 4.40
N ASN A 90 -7.68 -15.91 3.84
CA ASN A 90 -8.10 -17.32 3.92
C ASN A 90 -8.13 -17.80 5.37
N ALA A 91 -7.09 -17.48 6.15
CA ALA A 91 -7.03 -17.85 7.57
C ALA A 91 -8.08 -17.12 8.43
N MET A 92 -8.60 -15.99 7.97
CA MET A 92 -9.67 -15.21 8.61
C MET A 92 -11.07 -15.58 8.11
N GLY A 93 -11.21 -16.47 7.12
CA GLY A 93 -12.50 -16.81 6.52
C GLY A 93 -13.13 -15.68 5.70
N ILE A 94 -12.34 -14.71 5.26
CA ILE A 94 -12.81 -13.59 4.45
C ILE A 94 -12.70 -13.96 2.98
N GLU A 95 -13.81 -14.23 2.33
CA GLU A 95 -13.85 -14.66 0.94
C GLU A 95 -13.66 -13.51 -0.05
N ARG A 96 -14.24 -12.34 0.23
CA ARG A 96 -14.24 -11.17 -0.65
C ARG A 96 -14.20 -9.88 0.14
N ALA A 97 -13.42 -8.89 -0.34
CA ALA A 97 -13.27 -7.60 0.32
C ALA A 97 -13.07 -6.46 -0.70
N ILE A 98 -13.24 -5.22 -0.26
CA ILE A 98 -12.63 -4.06 -0.90
C ILE A 98 -11.16 -4.01 -0.48
N PHE A 99 -10.24 -3.86 -1.44
CA PHE A 99 -8.84 -3.62 -1.13
C PHE A 99 -8.53 -2.14 -1.34
N TRP A 100 -8.26 -1.45 -0.25
CA TRP A 100 -7.81 -0.08 -0.26
C TRP A 100 -6.31 -0.03 0.03
N GLY A 101 -5.52 0.29 -0.97
CA GLY A 101 -4.08 0.37 -0.86
C GLY A 101 -3.59 1.81 -0.97
N HIS A 102 -2.61 2.17 -0.12
CA HIS A 102 -1.90 3.43 -0.17
C HIS A 102 -0.43 3.21 -0.58
N SER A 103 0.07 3.95 -1.59
CA SER A 103 1.46 3.89 -2.04
C SER A 103 1.88 2.45 -2.44
N ASP A 104 2.88 1.82 -1.79
CA ASP A 104 3.19 0.38 -1.99
C ASP A 104 1.94 -0.51 -1.81
N GLY A 105 1.05 -0.15 -0.88
CA GLY A 105 -0.21 -0.86 -0.68
C GLY A 105 -1.13 -0.80 -1.89
N ALA A 106 -1.11 0.30 -2.65
CA ALA A 106 -1.88 0.42 -3.89
C ALA A 106 -1.33 -0.50 -4.99
N VAL A 107 -0.01 -0.65 -5.07
CA VAL A 107 0.63 -1.62 -5.97
C VAL A 107 0.21 -3.04 -5.59
N ILE A 108 0.24 -3.36 -4.30
CA ILE A 108 -0.15 -4.68 -3.78
C ILE A 108 -1.64 -4.96 -4.07
N ALA A 109 -2.53 -3.99 -3.83
CA ALA A 109 -3.96 -4.13 -4.13
C ALA A 109 -4.21 -4.41 -5.63
N ALA A 110 -3.52 -3.70 -6.52
CA ALA A 110 -3.61 -3.95 -7.96
C ALA A 110 -3.09 -5.36 -8.34
N MET A 111 -2.03 -5.83 -7.70
CA MET A 111 -1.52 -7.20 -7.90
C MET A 111 -2.51 -8.27 -7.41
N ILE A 112 -3.21 -8.03 -6.29
CA ILE A 112 -4.31 -8.90 -5.83
C ILE A 112 -5.42 -8.94 -6.87
N GLY A 113 -5.85 -7.77 -7.39
CA GLY A 113 -6.87 -7.69 -8.43
C GLY A 113 -6.51 -8.43 -9.73
N LEU A 114 -5.21 -8.47 -10.06
CA LEU A 114 -4.69 -9.21 -11.22
C LEU A 114 -4.61 -10.72 -11.00
N SER A 115 -4.29 -11.16 -9.78
CA SER A 115 -4.06 -12.58 -9.46
C SER A 115 -5.30 -13.29 -8.92
N ALA A 116 -6.18 -12.58 -8.24
CA ALA A 116 -7.36 -13.12 -7.57
C ALA A 116 -8.59 -12.18 -7.69
N PRO A 117 -9.05 -11.85 -8.91
CA PRO A 117 -10.13 -10.87 -9.12
C PRO A 117 -11.44 -11.25 -8.40
N GLN A 118 -11.71 -12.54 -8.23
CA GLN A 118 -12.88 -13.05 -7.50
C GLN A 118 -12.89 -12.66 -6.01
N ARG A 119 -11.71 -12.37 -5.44
CA ARG A 119 -11.54 -11.95 -4.04
C ARG A 119 -11.82 -10.45 -3.86
N CYS A 120 -11.92 -9.69 -4.96
CA CYS A 120 -12.03 -8.25 -4.94
C CYS A 120 -13.47 -7.80 -5.22
N ALA A 121 -14.08 -7.09 -4.27
CA ALA A 121 -15.31 -6.36 -4.52
C ALA A 121 -15.01 -5.06 -5.29
N ARG A 122 -13.91 -4.39 -4.94
CA ARG A 122 -13.39 -3.17 -5.57
C ARG A 122 -11.92 -3.00 -5.19
N LEU A 123 -11.18 -2.27 -6.00
CA LEU A 123 -9.85 -1.74 -5.65
C LEU A 123 -9.95 -0.22 -5.46
N ILE A 124 -9.40 0.29 -4.37
CA ILE A 124 -9.18 1.71 -4.13
C ILE A 124 -7.66 1.91 -4.08
N LEU A 125 -7.13 2.59 -5.10
CA LEU A 125 -5.69 2.74 -5.31
C LEU A 125 -5.30 4.19 -5.03
N GLU A 126 -4.80 4.45 -3.82
CA GLU A 126 -4.39 5.78 -3.38
C GLU A 126 -2.89 5.98 -3.53
N ALA A 127 -2.48 7.13 -4.09
CA ALA A 127 -1.07 7.46 -4.35
C ALA A 127 -0.35 6.34 -5.13
N PHE A 128 -1.00 5.85 -6.15
CA PHE A 128 -0.60 4.69 -6.94
C PHE A 128 0.72 4.90 -7.69
N HIS A 129 1.53 3.86 -7.77
CA HIS A 129 2.75 3.83 -8.55
C HIS A 129 2.59 2.92 -9.77
N PHE A 130 2.89 3.48 -10.94
CA PHE A 130 2.90 2.76 -12.21
C PHE A 130 4.31 2.30 -12.58
N SER A 131 5.27 3.23 -12.52
CA SER A 131 6.64 3.00 -12.96
C SER A 131 7.56 2.51 -11.85
N PRO A 132 8.43 1.52 -12.12
CA PRO A 132 9.50 1.15 -11.20
C PRO A 132 10.59 2.23 -11.13
N ARG A 133 10.80 2.97 -12.24
CA ARG A 133 11.77 4.08 -12.30
C ARG A 133 11.16 5.33 -11.69
N LYS A 134 11.86 5.91 -10.72
CA LYS A 134 11.43 7.09 -9.97
C LYS A 134 12.52 8.18 -10.01
N PRO A 135 12.80 8.78 -11.19
CA PRO A 135 13.88 9.76 -11.35
C PRO A 135 13.75 10.95 -10.40
N ASN A 136 12.54 11.54 -10.26
CA ASN A 136 12.30 12.67 -9.38
C ASN A 136 12.35 12.31 -7.89
N SER A 137 12.07 11.06 -7.56
CA SER A 137 12.13 10.55 -6.17
C SER A 137 13.47 9.89 -5.84
N ARG A 138 14.41 9.77 -6.80
CA ARG A 138 15.65 9.03 -6.61
C ARG A 138 16.54 9.60 -5.52
N SER A 139 16.66 10.93 -5.43
CA SER A 139 17.43 11.60 -4.37
C SER A 139 16.86 11.28 -2.98
N PHE A 140 15.56 11.33 -2.83
CA PHE A 140 14.85 10.95 -1.61
C PHE A 140 15.15 9.50 -1.21
N PHE A 141 15.04 8.55 -2.14
CA PHE A 141 15.35 7.15 -1.83
C PHE A 141 16.82 6.93 -1.49
N LYS A 142 17.76 7.61 -2.19
CA LYS A 142 19.20 7.54 -1.86
C LYS A 142 19.48 8.08 -0.47
N GLN A 143 18.93 9.24 -0.12
CA GLN A 143 19.12 9.88 1.18
C GLN A 143 18.70 8.94 2.32
N PHE A 144 17.46 8.45 2.29
CA PHE A 144 16.92 7.66 3.39
C PHE A 144 17.30 6.16 3.35
N ALA A 145 17.87 5.67 2.25
CA ALA A 145 18.55 4.38 2.22
C ALA A 145 19.82 4.35 3.06
N VAL A 146 20.43 5.53 3.32
CA VAL A 146 21.69 5.68 4.08
C VAL A 146 21.42 6.40 5.40
N HIS A 147 20.71 7.52 5.36
CA HIS A 147 20.52 8.46 6.48
C HIS A 147 19.05 8.57 6.91
N PRO A 148 18.42 7.50 7.44
CA PRO A 148 17.03 7.55 7.88
C PRO A 148 16.81 8.52 9.06
N ASP A 149 17.83 8.80 9.83
CA ASP A 149 17.81 9.74 10.96
C ASP A 149 17.65 11.21 10.54
N GLU A 150 17.80 11.53 9.25
CA GLU A 150 17.52 12.87 8.71
C GLU A 150 16.02 13.10 8.42
N LEU A 151 15.18 12.09 8.65
CA LEU A 151 13.73 12.28 8.64
C LEU A 151 13.31 13.26 9.74
N LYS A 152 12.22 14.02 9.49
CA LYS A 152 11.63 14.90 10.51
C LYS A 152 11.35 14.12 11.79
N GLU A 153 11.69 14.68 12.94
CA GLU A 153 11.55 14.07 14.26
C GLU A 153 10.16 13.45 14.51
N LYS A 154 9.09 14.17 14.10
CA LYS A 154 7.73 13.62 14.17
C LYS A 154 7.60 12.31 13.41
N THR A 155 8.19 12.19 12.23
CA THR A 155 8.14 10.97 11.41
C THR A 155 8.94 9.85 12.08
N GLN A 156 10.12 10.16 12.61
CA GLN A 156 10.93 9.20 13.36
C GLN A 156 10.16 8.62 14.55
N ARG A 157 9.50 9.48 15.35
CA ARG A 157 8.65 9.03 16.48
C ARG A 157 7.50 8.11 16.03
N LEU A 158 6.84 8.42 14.93
CA LEU A 158 5.78 7.55 14.38
C LEU A 158 6.31 6.21 13.90
N LEU A 159 7.46 6.21 13.23
CA LEU A 159 8.13 4.99 12.78
C LEU A 159 8.61 4.13 13.95
N ALA A 160 9.19 4.74 14.97
CA ALA A 160 9.61 4.05 16.18
C ALA A 160 8.42 3.45 16.95
N ALA A 161 7.32 4.19 17.04
CA ALA A 161 6.08 3.71 17.65
C ALA A 161 5.41 2.57 16.87
N ASP A 162 5.64 2.48 15.55
CA ASP A 162 5.10 1.41 14.70
C ASP A 162 5.99 0.16 14.72
N HIS A 163 7.29 0.34 14.54
CA HIS A 163 8.25 -0.76 14.29
C HIS A 163 9.15 -1.08 15.49
N GLY A 164 9.19 -0.20 16.49
CA GLY A 164 10.14 -0.23 17.62
C GLY A 164 11.45 0.50 17.28
N GLU A 165 12.09 1.05 18.34
CA GLU A 165 13.30 1.88 18.25
C GLU A 165 14.45 1.20 17.48
N LYS A 166 14.61 -0.11 17.65
CA LYS A 166 15.70 -0.87 17.02
C LYS A 166 15.46 -1.23 15.55
N GLN A 167 14.21 -1.10 15.05
CA GLN A 167 13.82 -1.63 13.73
C GLN A 167 13.43 -0.57 12.71
N TRP A 168 12.87 0.56 13.12
CA TRP A 168 12.29 1.53 12.19
C TRP A 168 13.28 2.02 11.11
N ARG A 169 14.56 2.23 11.47
CA ARG A 169 15.60 2.64 10.52
C ARG A 169 15.77 1.61 9.41
N LYS A 170 15.80 0.33 9.79
CA LYS A 170 15.94 -0.79 8.84
C LYS A 170 14.72 -0.88 7.91
N VAL A 171 13.52 -0.60 8.40
CA VAL A 171 12.31 -0.57 7.57
C VAL A 171 12.41 0.51 6.49
N VAL A 172 12.75 1.74 6.87
CA VAL A 172 12.94 2.85 5.94
C VAL A 172 14.04 2.52 4.92
N GLN A 173 15.21 2.09 5.39
CA GLN A 173 16.34 1.76 4.53
C GLN A 173 16.02 0.65 3.53
N ARG A 174 15.35 -0.43 3.95
CA ARG A 174 14.96 -1.53 3.07
C ARG A 174 13.99 -1.07 1.99
N ASN A 175 12.98 -0.31 2.37
CA ASN A 175 12.01 0.22 1.41
C ASN A 175 12.69 1.13 0.38
N CYS A 176 13.54 2.06 0.84
CA CYS A 176 14.27 2.93 -0.08
C CYS A 176 15.22 2.15 -1.02
N ARG A 177 15.96 1.17 -0.49
CA ARG A 177 16.88 0.34 -1.29
C ARG A 177 16.16 -0.50 -2.33
N VAL A 178 15.00 -1.09 -1.99
CA VAL A 178 14.26 -1.88 -2.99
C VAL A 178 13.70 -1.01 -4.11
N TRP A 179 13.23 0.20 -3.82
CA TRP A 179 12.82 1.14 -4.87
C TRP A 179 13.98 1.56 -5.77
N LEU A 180 15.17 1.81 -5.20
CA LEU A 180 16.38 2.05 -6.01
C LEU A 180 16.74 0.86 -6.89
N LYS A 181 16.62 -0.36 -6.35
CA LYS A 181 16.86 -1.60 -7.08
C LYS A 181 15.86 -1.78 -8.24
N LEU A 182 14.56 -1.62 -7.97
CA LEU A 182 13.51 -1.70 -9.01
C LEU A 182 13.78 -0.70 -10.15
N GLY A 183 14.17 0.52 -9.80
CA GLY A 183 14.53 1.54 -10.79
C GLY A 183 15.78 1.20 -11.59
N ALA A 184 16.76 0.51 -10.99
CA ALA A 184 18.00 0.08 -11.65
C ALA A 184 17.79 -1.13 -12.57
N GLU A 185 16.91 -2.06 -12.18
CA GLU A 185 16.58 -3.25 -12.95
C GLU A 185 15.64 -2.96 -14.14
N SER A 186 14.94 -1.82 -14.12
CA SER A 186 14.09 -1.38 -15.23
C SER A 186 14.94 -0.87 -16.38
N THR A 187 14.87 -1.53 -17.52
CA THR A 187 15.70 -1.26 -18.70
C THR A 187 15.06 -0.27 -19.66
N ARG A 188 13.72 -0.20 -19.69
CA ARG A 188 12.95 0.64 -20.61
C ARG A 188 12.14 1.69 -19.86
N SER A 189 11.96 2.87 -20.46
CA SER A 189 11.08 3.91 -19.90
C SER A 189 9.60 3.49 -19.87
N SER A 190 9.23 2.52 -20.72
CA SER A 190 7.89 1.92 -20.80
C SER A 190 7.63 0.85 -19.73
N ASP A 191 8.65 0.38 -19.01
CA ASP A 191 8.48 -0.66 -18.00
C ASP A 191 7.54 -0.19 -16.88
N ASP A 192 6.65 -1.08 -16.48
CA ASP A 192 5.74 -0.88 -15.37
C ASP A 192 5.84 -2.01 -14.34
N LEU A 193 5.38 -1.73 -13.12
CA LEU A 193 5.41 -2.67 -11.98
C LEU A 193 4.54 -3.93 -12.23
N TYR A 194 3.67 -3.90 -13.23
CA TYR A 194 2.65 -4.92 -13.51
C TYR A 194 2.94 -5.73 -14.76
N LYS A 195 4.07 -5.47 -15.43
CA LYS A 195 4.49 -6.16 -16.67
C LYS A 195 3.41 -6.08 -17.77
N GLY A 196 2.85 -4.89 -17.98
CA GLY A 196 1.82 -4.64 -18.99
C GLY A 196 0.44 -5.24 -18.69
N ARG A 197 0.21 -5.77 -17.49
CA ARG A 197 -1.01 -6.52 -17.18
C ARG A 197 -2.16 -5.68 -16.61
N LEU A 198 -1.97 -4.39 -16.31
CA LEU A 198 -3.02 -3.56 -15.71
C LEU A 198 -4.32 -3.50 -16.54
N SER A 199 -4.20 -3.55 -17.87
CA SER A 199 -5.37 -3.63 -18.77
C SER A 199 -6.20 -4.92 -18.61
N LYS A 200 -5.68 -5.93 -17.91
CA LYS A 200 -6.38 -7.16 -17.59
C LYS A 200 -7.18 -7.11 -16.28
N LEU A 201 -7.14 -5.99 -15.57
CA LEU A 201 -7.98 -5.78 -14.38
C LEU A 201 -9.46 -5.78 -14.79
N LYS A 202 -10.24 -6.71 -14.23
CA LYS A 202 -11.67 -6.88 -14.50
C LYS A 202 -12.56 -6.47 -13.32
N VAL A 203 -11.95 -5.95 -12.28
CA VAL A 203 -12.65 -5.50 -11.06
C VAL A 203 -12.86 -3.98 -11.10
N PRO A 204 -13.89 -3.43 -10.45
CA PRO A 204 -14.04 -1.99 -10.33
C PRO A 204 -12.81 -1.36 -9.65
N VAL A 205 -12.24 -0.33 -10.27
CA VAL A 205 -11.06 0.39 -9.76
C VAL A 205 -11.39 1.85 -9.57
N THR A 206 -11.08 2.38 -8.40
CA THR A 206 -11.09 3.82 -8.11
C THR A 206 -9.68 4.26 -7.72
N PHE A 207 -9.19 5.30 -8.40
CA PHE A 207 -7.98 6.01 -8.00
C PHE A 207 -8.34 7.17 -7.08
N ILE A 208 -7.57 7.34 -6.02
CA ILE A 208 -7.56 8.56 -5.20
C ILE A 208 -6.14 9.11 -5.25
N HIS A 209 -5.98 10.32 -5.78
CA HIS A 209 -4.66 10.87 -6.01
C HIS A 209 -4.58 12.36 -5.66
N GLY A 210 -3.61 12.73 -4.82
CA GLY A 210 -3.34 14.14 -4.54
C GLY A 210 -2.59 14.80 -5.70
N ARG A 211 -3.06 15.96 -6.19
CA ARG A 211 -2.41 16.69 -7.29
C ARG A 211 -0.96 17.06 -7.02
N GLY A 212 -0.64 17.34 -5.76
CA GLY A 212 0.69 17.69 -5.29
C GLY A 212 1.53 16.52 -4.80
N ASP A 213 1.24 15.28 -5.20
CA ASP A 213 2.01 14.11 -4.75
C ASP A 213 3.45 14.15 -5.29
N PRO A 214 4.47 14.31 -4.40
CA PRO A 214 5.86 14.41 -4.80
C PRO A 214 6.48 13.06 -5.23
N ARG A 215 5.72 11.96 -5.14
CA ARG A 215 6.16 10.62 -5.55
C ARG A 215 5.67 10.23 -6.94
N THR A 216 4.81 11.05 -7.53
CA THR A 216 4.32 10.86 -8.89
C THR A 216 5.35 11.35 -9.90
N GLU A 217 5.70 10.51 -10.84
CA GLU A 217 6.61 10.86 -11.92
C GLU A 217 5.86 11.47 -13.11
N PRO A 218 6.50 12.33 -13.92
CA PRO A 218 5.88 12.89 -15.12
C PRO A 218 5.32 11.81 -16.05
N GLY A 219 4.09 11.99 -16.50
CA GLY A 219 3.39 11.05 -17.38
C GLY A 219 2.93 9.74 -16.72
N GLU A 220 3.16 9.57 -15.42
CA GLU A 220 2.79 8.31 -14.70
C GLU A 220 1.28 8.14 -14.64
N ILE A 221 0.54 9.21 -14.36
CA ILE A 221 -0.92 9.20 -14.29
C ILE A 221 -1.55 8.93 -15.65
N GLU A 222 -1.04 9.55 -16.72
CA GLU A 222 -1.52 9.34 -18.08
C GLU A 222 -1.34 7.89 -18.52
N ARG A 223 -0.19 7.30 -18.19
CA ARG A 223 0.09 5.88 -18.47
C ARG A 223 -0.83 4.97 -17.68
N ALA A 224 -1.07 5.25 -16.40
CA ALA A 224 -2.00 4.51 -15.57
C ALA A 224 -3.45 4.61 -16.12
N ARG A 225 -3.89 5.82 -16.50
CA ARG A 225 -5.19 6.05 -17.12
C ARG A 225 -5.36 5.27 -18.41
N LYS A 226 -4.34 5.27 -19.28
CA LYS A 226 -4.35 4.53 -20.54
C LYS A 226 -4.41 3.01 -20.30
N ALA A 227 -3.67 2.52 -19.31
CA ALA A 227 -3.63 1.09 -18.96
C ALA A 227 -4.93 0.61 -18.29
N MET A 228 -5.69 1.51 -17.66
CA MET A 228 -6.93 1.21 -16.92
C MET A 228 -8.04 2.18 -17.34
N ALA A 229 -8.41 2.15 -18.63
CA ALA A 229 -9.34 3.09 -19.24
C ALA A 229 -10.75 3.14 -18.57
N GLY A 230 -11.15 2.08 -17.87
CA GLY A 230 -12.42 2.03 -17.11
C GLY A 230 -12.31 2.42 -15.63
N ALA A 231 -11.14 2.86 -15.15
CA ALA A 231 -10.97 3.23 -13.76
C ALA A 231 -11.58 4.62 -13.46
N ASP A 232 -12.25 4.73 -12.31
CA ASP A 232 -12.72 6.00 -11.77
C ASP A 232 -11.53 6.78 -11.17
N MET A 233 -11.21 7.95 -11.74
CA MET A 233 -10.04 8.75 -11.39
C MET A 233 -10.43 9.97 -10.56
N ARG A 234 -10.21 9.92 -9.25
CA ARG A 234 -10.52 10.99 -8.30
C ARG A 234 -9.26 11.73 -7.88
N PHE A 235 -9.18 13.02 -8.21
CA PHE A 235 -8.06 13.88 -7.84
C PHE A 235 -8.45 14.83 -6.73
N ILE A 236 -7.62 14.91 -5.69
CA ILE A 236 -7.77 15.80 -4.56
C ILE A 236 -6.79 16.96 -4.75
N GLU A 237 -7.31 18.15 -5.03
CA GLU A 237 -6.50 19.31 -5.44
C GLU A 237 -5.50 19.75 -4.35
N CYS A 238 -5.91 19.80 -3.09
CA CYS A 238 -5.02 20.12 -1.95
C CYS A 238 -4.19 18.94 -1.47
N GLY A 239 -4.39 17.74 -2.04
CA GLY A 239 -3.77 16.49 -1.60
C GLY A 239 -2.34 16.34 -2.10
N ARG A 240 -1.52 15.70 -1.26
CA ARG A 240 -0.18 15.26 -1.58
C ARG A 240 -0.13 13.74 -1.62
N HIS A 241 0.86 13.11 -0.96
CA HIS A 241 1.08 11.67 -1.03
C HIS A 241 0.06 10.82 -0.25
N SER A 242 -0.65 11.40 0.72
CA SER A 242 -1.56 10.62 1.58
C SER A 242 -2.84 11.40 1.91
N PRO A 243 -3.70 11.70 0.92
CA PRO A 243 -4.91 12.49 1.10
C PRO A 243 -5.79 12.04 2.28
N HIS A 244 -5.96 10.71 2.50
CA HIS A 244 -6.76 10.18 3.60
C HIS A 244 -6.27 10.61 5.00
N SER A 245 -4.96 10.86 5.15
CA SER A 245 -4.36 11.20 6.45
C SER A 245 -4.01 12.68 6.59
N GLU A 246 -3.98 13.44 5.50
CA GLU A 246 -3.60 14.84 5.48
C GLU A 246 -4.68 15.74 6.07
N LYS A 247 -4.26 16.73 6.89
CA LYS A 247 -5.19 17.61 7.62
C LYS A 247 -6.13 18.38 6.68
N ALA A 248 -5.64 18.81 5.54
CA ALA A 248 -6.40 19.58 4.56
C ALA A 248 -7.42 18.76 3.78
N CYS A 249 -7.13 17.47 3.54
CA CYS A 249 -7.77 16.68 2.47
C CYS A 249 -8.60 15.50 2.95
N TRP A 250 -8.44 15.04 4.20
CA TRP A 250 -9.07 13.81 4.65
C TRP A 250 -10.61 13.80 4.59
N ARG A 251 -11.25 14.97 4.66
CA ARG A 251 -12.73 15.06 4.54
C ARG A 251 -13.19 14.73 3.14
N GLU A 252 -12.58 15.38 2.14
CA GLU A 252 -12.85 15.11 0.73
C GLU A 252 -12.54 13.63 0.39
N CYS A 253 -11.43 13.10 0.92
CA CYS A 253 -11.13 11.68 0.78
C CYS A 253 -12.22 10.79 1.41
N ASN A 254 -12.75 11.14 2.58
CA ASN A 254 -13.84 10.42 3.23
C ASN A 254 -15.15 10.49 2.44
N GLU A 255 -15.45 11.60 1.77
CA GLU A 255 -16.62 11.72 0.89
C GLU A 255 -16.53 10.72 -0.26
N ILE A 256 -15.36 10.65 -0.93
CA ILE A 256 -15.10 9.66 -1.98
C ILE A 256 -15.21 8.22 -1.45
N LEU A 257 -14.59 7.93 -0.31
CA LEU A 257 -14.63 6.60 0.30
C LEU A 257 -16.04 6.19 0.72
N GLY A 258 -16.84 7.15 1.20
CA GLY A 258 -18.23 6.95 1.60
C GLY A 258 -19.12 6.44 0.47
N GLU A 259 -18.86 6.82 -0.77
CA GLU A 259 -19.58 6.31 -1.94
C GLU A 259 -19.49 4.78 -2.08
N PHE A 260 -18.39 4.19 -1.58
CA PHE A 260 -18.10 2.76 -1.71
C PHE A 260 -18.32 1.97 -0.43
N PHE A 261 -18.24 2.63 0.71
CA PHE A 261 -18.34 1.99 2.03
C PHE A 261 -19.77 1.96 2.57
N VAL A 262 -20.61 2.91 2.15
CA VAL A 262 -21.96 3.07 2.73
C VAL A 262 -23.04 2.63 1.77
N GLY A 263 -22.72 2.46 0.48
CA GLY A 263 -23.72 2.27 -0.57
C GLY A 263 -24.58 3.54 -0.79
N LYS A 264 -25.02 3.78 -2.02
CA LYS A 264 -26.09 4.76 -2.26
C LYS A 264 -27.41 4.17 -1.87
#